data_3c288006d580c6b9a90cfff62af06ac5
#
_entry.id   3c288006d580c6b9a90cfff62af06ac5
#
_cell.length_a   1.000
_cell.length_b   1.000
_cell.length_c   1.000
_cell.angle_alpha   90.00
_cell.angle_beta   90.00
_cell.angle_gamma   90.00
#
_symmetry.space_group_name_H-M   'P 1'
#
loop_
_entity.id
_entity.type
_entity.pdbx_description
1 polymer ?
#
loop_
_entity_poly.entity_id
_entity_poly.type
_entity_poly.pdbx_seq_one_letter_code
_entity_poly.pdbx_strand_id
1 'polypeptide(L)'
;MEDGKLTVRAVERALDILLCFADSSDLSLTEIALRVSLHKSTVHRLLASLEGKGFIIRDPSSDKYRLGFRIWELSANLTHSDDPAQIFLPEMERLRDQLDETISLYVSDRFERVRVQAVQSNQAIRRVAPIGARMPLYVGASSKILVAFAEPEVQEALLTSPGWPASLDQGSFKQQLAEAKMLGFATSVEEREPGAAAVAVPILNGAHRLVAALAVSGPSNRLTLEKMMEHAPVLMEAARRMGKMVI
;
A
#
# COMPACT_ATOMS: atom_id res chain seq x y z
N MET A 1 -14.70 12.14 -28.12
CA MET A 1 -13.44 11.89 -28.86
C MET A 1 -12.60 11.02 -27.95
N GLU A 2 -12.44 9.74 -28.30
CA GLU A 2 -11.53 8.84 -27.61
C GLU A 2 -10.12 9.37 -27.82
N ASP A 3 -9.49 9.86 -26.74
CA ASP A 3 -8.04 10.08 -26.70
C ASP A 3 -7.38 8.72 -26.95
N GLY A 4 -6.97 8.47 -28.17
CA GLY A 4 -6.19 7.28 -28.53
C GLY A 4 -4.94 7.24 -27.67
N LYS A 5 -4.94 6.39 -26.63
CA LYS A 5 -3.79 6.16 -25.76
C LYS A 5 -2.56 5.91 -26.62
N LEU A 6 -1.62 6.86 -26.65
CA LEU A 6 -0.30 6.73 -27.28
C LEU A 6 0.54 5.71 -26.49
N THR A 7 0.09 4.45 -26.43
CA THR A 7 0.78 3.37 -25.70
C THR A 7 1.38 2.37 -26.68
N VAL A 8 2.55 1.83 -26.33
CA VAL A 8 3.21 0.78 -27.10
C VAL A 8 2.84 -0.58 -26.50
N ARG A 9 1.99 -1.32 -27.20
CA ARG A 9 1.43 -2.60 -26.75
C ARG A 9 2.48 -3.62 -26.27
N ALA A 10 3.67 -3.65 -26.88
CA ALA A 10 4.75 -4.54 -26.46
C ALA A 10 5.33 -4.13 -25.08
N VAL A 11 5.38 -2.82 -24.81
CA VAL A 11 5.85 -2.28 -23.51
C VAL A 11 4.84 -2.58 -22.43
N GLU A 12 3.55 -2.33 -22.68
CA GLU A 12 2.48 -2.66 -21.73
C GLU A 12 2.55 -4.13 -21.31
N ARG A 13 2.63 -5.04 -22.29
CA ARG A 13 2.71 -6.48 -22.04
C ARG A 13 3.96 -6.89 -21.26
N ALA A 14 5.09 -6.24 -21.50
CA ALA A 14 6.33 -6.50 -20.74
C ALA A 14 6.17 -6.04 -19.29
N LEU A 15 5.53 -4.90 -19.04
CA LEU A 15 5.20 -4.41 -17.70
C LEU A 15 4.20 -5.32 -16.99
N ASP A 16 3.17 -5.81 -17.69
CA ASP A 16 2.20 -6.78 -17.14
C ASP A 16 2.91 -8.07 -16.66
N ILE A 17 3.92 -8.53 -17.40
CA ILE A 17 4.74 -9.68 -16.96
C ILE A 17 5.49 -9.37 -15.67
N LEU A 18 6.11 -8.19 -15.54
CA LEU A 18 6.78 -7.80 -14.28
C LEU A 18 5.81 -7.71 -13.12
N LEU A 19 4.60 -7.20 -13.36
CA LEU A 19 3.56 -7.11 -12.33
C LEU A 19 3.06 -8.47 -11.83
N CYS A 20 3.21 -9.56 -12.60
CA CYS A 20 2.91 -10.92 -12.15
C CYS A 20 3.73 -11.35 -10.92
N PHE A 21 4.87 -10.73 -10.70
CA PHE A 21 5.75 -11.03 -9.56
C PHE A 21 5.49 -10.18 -8.31
N ALA A 22 4.44 -9.34 -8.31
CA ALA A 22 4.09 -8.54 -7.14
C ALA A 22 3.61 -9.41 -5.95
N ASP A 23 3.05 -10.57 -6.22
CA ASP A 23 2.51 -11.51 -5.23
C ASP A 23 3.16 -12.90 -5.26
N SER A 24 4.18 -13.10 -6.11
CA SER A 24 4.81 -14.41 -6.34
C SER A 24 6.31 -14.25 -6.51
N SER A 25 7.08 -15.06 -5.79
CA SER A 25 8.55 -15.04 -5.85
C SER A 25 9.11 -15.64 -7.13
N ASP A 26 8.44 -16.68 -7.66
CA ASP A 26 8.85 -17.41 -8.87
C ASP A 26 7.62 -17.91 -9.63
N LEU A 27 7.71 -17.90 -10.95
CA LEU A 27 6.64 -18.32 -11.86
C LEU A 27 7.21 -19.05 -13.08
N SER A 28 6.53 -20.11 -13.53
CA SER A 28 6.82 -20.77 -14.78
C SER A 28 6.30 -19.97 -15.98
N LEU A 29 6.80 -20.23 -17.18
CA LEU A 29 6.29 -19.65 -18.43
C LEU A 29 4.77 -19.82 -18.58
N THR A 30 4.26 -20.97 -18.17
CA THR A 30 2.83 -21.29 -18.29
C THR A 30 1.97 -20.44 -17.35
N GLU A 31 2.40 -20.28 -16.09
CA GLU A 31 1.70 -19.45 -15.09
C GLU A 31 1.69 -17.98 -15.52
N ILE A 32 2.82 -17.46 -16.00
CA ILE A 32 2.90 -16.09 -16.53
C ILE A 32 1.93 -15.92 -17.71
N ALA A 33 1.96 -16.86 -18.69
CA ALA A 33 1.12 -16.80 -19.88
C ALA A 33 -0.39 -16.78 -19.53
N LEU A 34 -0.79 -17.55 -18.52
CA LEU A 34 -2.16 -17.54 -18.01
C LEU A 34 -2.52 -16.20 -17.35
N ARG A 35 -1.66 -15.67 -16.48
CA ARG A 35 -1.91 -14.40 -15.75
C ARG A 35 -2.07 -13.22 -16.70
N VAL A 36 -1.20 -13.13 -17.71
CA VAL A 36 -1.25 -12.00 -18.69
C VAL A 36 -2.15 -12.29 -19.89
N SER A 37 -2.82 -13.44 -19.95
CA SER A 37 -3.71 -13.84 -21.05
C SER A 37 -3.04 -13.75 -22.44
N LEU A 38 -1.77 -14.19 -22.53
CA LEU A 38 -0.99 -14.18 -23.77
C LEU A 38 -0.54 -15.58 -24.17
N HIS A 39 -0.29 -15.77 -25.48
CA HIS A 39 0.31 -17.00 -26.00
C HIS A 39 1.73 -17.23 -25.46
N LYS A 40 2.08 -18.47 -25.09
CA LYS A 40 3.41 -18.82 -24.54
C LYS A 40 4.58 -18.32 -25.40
N SER A 41 4.46 -18.38 -26.73
CA SER A 41 5.48 -17.87 -27.65
C SER A 41 5.70 -16.35 -27.54
N THR A 42 4.63 -15.60 -27.30
CA THR A 42 4.72 -14.14 -27.07
C THR A 42 5.39 -13.85 -25.74
N VAL A 43 4.94 -14.55 -24.67
CA VAL A 43 5.51 -14.39 -23.32
C VAL A 43 6.99 -14.78 -23.31
N HIS A 44 7.37 -15.87 -23.97
CA HIS A 44 8.78 -16.29 -24.08
C HIS A 44 9.67 -15.20 -24.69
N ARG A 45 9.22 -14.54 -25.78
CA ARG A 45 9.98 -13.45 -26.42
C ARG A 45 10.09 -12.20 -25.53
N LEU A 46 9.03 -11.86 -24.78
CA LEU A 46 9.03 -10.75 -23.82
C LEU A 46 9.95 -11.06 -22.63
N LEU A 47 9.89 -12.29 -22.10
CA LEU A 47 10.78 -12.76 -21.03
C LEU A 47 12.25 -12.71 -21.47
N ALA A 48 12.58 -13.18 -22.68
CA ALA A 48 13.95 -13.08 -23.21
C ALA A 48 14.45 -11.63 -23.28
N SER A 49 13.56 -10.69 -23.64
CA SER A 49 13.90 -9.26 -23.65
C SER A 49 14.14 -8.69 -22.25
N LEU A 50 13.30 -9.06 -21.29
CA LEU A 50 13.41 -8.64 -19.89
C LEU A 50 14.64 -9.28 -19.21
N GLU A 51 14.93 -10.55 -19.52
CA GLU A 51 16.10 -11.28 -19.04
C GLU A 51 17.39 -10.65 -19.58
N GLY A 52 17.45 -10.37 -20.89
CA GLY A 52 18.58 -9.69 -21.52
C GLY A 52 18.86 -8.28 -20.97
N LYS A 53 17.88 -7.66 -20.30
CA LYS A 53 18.04 -6.37 -19.58
C LYS A 53 18.23 -6.56 -18.08
N GLY A 54 18.22 -7.79 -17.56
CA GLY A 54 18.41 -8.10 -16.15
C GLY A 54 17.21 -7.83 -15.24
N PHE A 55 16.02 -7.55 -15.80
CA PHE A 55 14.77 -7.38 -15.05
C PHE A 55 14.20 -8.70 -14.53
N ILE A 56 14.47 -9.78 -15.24
CA ILE A 56 14.06 -11.14 -14.90
C ILE A 56 15.28 -12.05 -15.01
N ILE A 57 15.30 -13.11 -14.23
CA ILE A 57 16.29 -14.19 -14.25
C ILE A 57 15.52 -15.49 -14.35
N ARG A 58 15.98 -16.40 -15.24
CA ARG A 58 15.50 -17.77 -15.32
C ARG A 58 16.38 -18.66 -14.44
N ASP A 59 15.75 -19.44 -13.59
CA ASP A 59 16.45 -20.46 -12.81
C ASP A 59 16.64 -21.73 -13.67
N PRO A 60 17.88 -22.14 -13.97
CA PRO A 60 18.14 -23.32 -14.81
C PRO A 60 17.67 -24.62 -14.18
N SER A 61 17.54 -24.70 -12.86
CA SER A 61 17.20 -25.92 -12.13
C SER A 61 15.70 -26.20 -12.11
N SER A 62 14.89 -25.14 -11.98
CA SER A 62 13.42 -25.22 -11.87
C SER A 62 12.69 -24.79 -13.13
N ASP A 63 13.40 -24.21 -14.09
CA ASP A 63 12.84 -23.60 -15.30
C ASP A 63 11.84 -22.47 -15.03
N LYS A 64 11.86 -21.91 -13.82
CA LYS A 64 11.03 -20.79 -13.40
C LYS A 64 11.75 -19.45 -13.54
N TYR A 65 10.96 -18.40 -13.62
CA TYR A 65 11.40 -17.01 -13.70
C TYR A 65 11.20 -16.32 -12.37
N ARG A 66 12.09 -15.39 -12.03
CA ARG A 66 12.00 -14.50 -10.86
C ARG A 66 12.49 -13.10 -11.23
N LEU A 67 12.19 -12.11 -10.38
CA LEU A 67 12.72 -10.75 -10.59
C LEU A 67 14.24 -10.73 -10.54
N GLY A 68 14.84 -9.99 -11.46
CA GLY A 68 16.29 -9.81 -11.58
C GLY A 68 16.79 -8.62 -10.77
N PHE A 69 18.09 -8.52 -10.63
CA PHE A 69 18.77 -7.51 -9.83
C PHE A 69 18.52 -6.07 -10.30
N ARG A 70 18.15 -5.88 -11.57
CA ARG A 70 17.83 -4.56 -12.14
C ARG A 70 16.64 -3.89 -11.44
N ILE A 71 15.68 -4.68 -10.95
CA ILE A 71 14.56 -4.16 -10.15
C ILE A 71 15.07 -3.53 -8.86
N TRP A 72 16.02 -4.21 -8.18
CA TRP A 72 16.62 -3.68 -6.96
C TRP A 72 17.43 -2.41 -7.20
N GLU A 73 18.25 -2.38 -8.28
CA GLU A 73 19.02 -1.17 -8.65
C GLU A 73 18.11 0.04 -8.90
N LEU A 74 16.96 -0.16 -9.57
CA LEU A 74 16.00 0.90 -9.79
C LEU A 74 15.31 1.34 -8.48
N SER A 75 14.96 0.38 -7.62
CA SER A 75 14.32 0.69 -6.33
C SER A 75 15.27 1.43 -5.39
N ALA A 76 16.57 1.18 -5.44
CA ALA A 76 17.56 1.88 -4.64
C ALA A 76 17.59 3.39 -4.92
N ASN A 77 17.24 3.81 -6.13
CA ASN A 77 17.10 5.24 -6.47
C ASN A 77 15.76 5.85 -6.06
N LEU A 78 14.77 5.04 -5.64
CA LEU A 78 13.54 5.53 -5.03
C LEU A 78 13.73 5.83 -3.53
N THR A 79 14.68 5.14 -2.89
CA THR A 79 15.07 5.35 -1.50
C THR A 79 16.14 6.43 -1.43
N HIS A 80 15.73 7.70 -1.49
CA HIS A 80 16.62 8.80 -1.11
C HIS A 80 16.83 8.80 0.41
N SER A 81 17.87 9.48 0.90
CA SER A 81 18.11 9.70 2.34
C SER A 81 16.89 10.23 3.10
N ASP A 82 15.91 10.75 2.38
CA ASP A 82 14.67 11.35 2.88
C ASP A 82 13.43 10.45 2.68
N ASP A 83 13.63 9.13 2.40
CA ASP A 83 12.51 8.19 2.25
C ASP A 83 11.81 7.99 3.61
N PRO A 84 10.56 8.42 3.78
CA PRO A 84 9.81 8.26 5.01
C PRO A 84 9.74 6.81 5.49
N ALA A 85 9.74 5.84 4.57
CA ALA A 85 9.70 4.42 4.91
C ALA A 85 10.92 3.96 5.70
N GLN A 86 12.09 4.56 5.46
CA GLN A 86 13.33 4.26 6.18
C GLN A 86 13.48 5.13 7.43
N ILE A 87 13.21 6.43 7.30
CA ILE A 87 13.34 7.40 8.41
C ILE A 87 12.41 7.01 9.57
N PHE A 88 11.21 6.52 9.28
CA PHE A 88 10.21 6.20 10.30
C PHE A 88 10.34 4.79 10.91
N LEU A 89 11.18 3.93 10.33
CA LEU A 89 11.30 2.54 10.77
C LEU A 89 11.63 2.38 12.27
N PRO A 90 12.59 3.12 12.87
CA PRO A 90 12.88 2.98 14.30
C PRO A 90 11.68 3.34 15.21
N GLU A 91 10.90 4.36 14.83
CA GLU A 91 9.71 4.75 15.59
C GLU A 91 8.57 3.72 15.40
N MET A 92 8.45 3.12 14.23
CA MET A 92 7.49 2.04 13.97
C MET A 92 7.83 0.78 14.78
N GLU A 93 9.11 0.43 14.91
CA GLU A 93 9.58 -0.67 15.76
C GLU A 93 9.25 -0.42 17.23
N ARG A 94 9.53 0.79 17.74
CA ARG A 94 9.17 1.21 19.09
C ARG A 94 7.66 1.09 19.34
N LEU A 95 6.83 1.52 18.39
CA LEU A 95 5.38 1.40 18.48
C LEU A 95 4.91 -0.06 18.49
N ARG A 96 5.49 -0.92 17.63
CA ARG A 96 5.20 -2.35 17.63
C ARG A 96 5.47 -2.97 18.99
N ASP A 97 6.61 -2.64 19.60
CA ASP A 97 6.99 -3.18 20.92
C ASP A 97 6.08 -2.64 22.04
N GLN A 98 5.61 -1.41 21.93
CA GLN A 98 4.71 -0.79 22.89
C GLN A 98 3.26 -1.28 22.77
N LEU A 99 2.76 -1.47 21.56
CA LEU A 99 1.34 -1.76 21.29
C LEU A 99 1.09 -3.24 20.98
N ASP A 100 2.17 -4.01 20.78
CA ASP A 100 2.18 -5.45 20.46
C ASP A 100 1.34 -5.85 19.25
N GLU A 101 1.12 -4.91 18.32
CA GLU A 101 0.36 -5.11 17.08
C GLU A 101 1.17 -4.68 15.84
N THR A 102 0.72 -5.07 14.64
CA THR A 102 1.39 -4.71 13.39
C THR A 102 1.25 -3.22 13.11
N ILE A 103 2.39 -2.55 12.94
CA ILE A 103 2.48 -1.13 12.54
C ILE A 103 2.73 -1.05 11.05
N SER A 104 2.02 -0.17 10.36
CA SER A 104 2.12 -0.03 8.91
C SER A 104 2.10 1.43 8.48
N LEU A 105 2.86 1.74 7.44
CA LEU A 105 2.90 3.05 6.80
C LEU A 105 2.28 2.96 5.40
N TYR A 106 1.37 3.88 5.09
CA TYR A 106 0.67 3.93 3.82
C TYR A 106 0.80 5.31 3.17
N VAL A 107 0.93 5.31 1.85
CA VAL A 107 0.81 6.51 1.02
C VAL A 107 -0.31 6.32 0.01
N SER A 108 -0.86 7.41 -0.51
CA SER A 108 -1.83 7.38 -1.61
C SER A 108 -1.10 7.36 -2.96
N ASP A 109 -1.60 6.55 -3.88
CA ASP A 109 -1.23 6.57 -5.29
C ASP A 109 -2.51 6.47 -6.12
N ARG A 110 -2.91 7.58 -6.74
CA ARG A 110 -4.20 7.71 -7.44
C ARG A 110 -5.39 7.37 -6.54
N PHE A 111 -6.08 6.26 -6.81
CA PHE A 111 -7.27 5.80 -6.06
C PHE A 111 -6.99 4.60 -5.16
N GLU A 112 -5.71 4.33 -4.89
CA GLU A 112 -5.25 3.26 -4.02
C GLU A 112 -4.31 3.80 -2.93
N ARG A 113 -4.26 3.09 -1.82
CA ARG A 113 -3.17 3.23 -0.85
C ARG A 113 -2.14 2.12 -1.08
N VAL A 114 -0.89 2.48 -0.96
CA VAL A 114 0.24 1.55 -1.06
C VAL A 114 0.86 1.40 0.32
N ARG A 115 1.09 0.17 0.77
CA ARG A 115 1.87 -0.09 1.98
C ARG A 115 3.34 0.06 1.66
N VAL A 116 3.97 1.13 2.15
CA VAL A 116 5.39 1.41 1.88
C VAL A 116 6.32 0.86 2.96
N GLN A 117 5.81 0.64 4.19
CA GLN A 117 6.58 0.02 5.26
C GLN A 117 5.64 -0.74 6.21
N ALA A 118 6.17 -1.80 6.86
CA ALA A 118 5.46 -2.55 7.90
C ALA A 118 6.43 -3.18 8.90
N VAL A 119 6.09 -3.07 10.18
CA VAL A 119 6.72 -3.80 11.28
C VAL A 119 5.69 -4.74 11.86
N GLN A 120 5.89 -6.05 11.67
CA GLN A 120 4.93 -7.07 12.07
C GLN A 120 4.90 -7.24 13.59
N SER A 121 3.71 -7.50 14.14
CA SER A 121 3.53 -7.92 15.54
C SER A 121 4.32 -9.19 15.82
N ASN A 122 4.79 -9.33 17.08
CA ASN A 122 5.42 -10.55 17.57
C ASN A 122 4.40 -11.65 17.94
N GLN A 123 3.11 -11.35 17.92
CA GLN A 123 2.04 -12.30 18.21
C GLN A 123 1.97 -13.42 17.17
N ALA A 124 1.62 -14.64 17.61
CA ALA A 124 1.46 -15.81 16.74
C ALA A 124 0.36 -15.57 15.69
N ILE A 125 -0.78 -15.00 16.13
CA ILE A 125 -1.87 -14.58 15.25
C ILE A 125 -1.71 -13.08 15.02
N ARG A 126 -1.28 -12.71 13.83
CA ARG A 126 -1.04 -11.33 13.43
C ARG A 126 -1.49 -11.06 12.01
N ARG A 127 -1.73 -9.80 11.72
CA ARG A 127 -2.01 -9.39 10.37
C ARG A 127 -0.72 -9.28 9.56
N VAL A 128 -0.68 -9.98 8.46
CA VAL A 128 0.44 -9.95 7.51
C VAL A 128 -0.06 -9.39 6.18
N ALA A 129 0.59 -8.35 5.69
CA ALA A 129 0.44 -7.91 4.31
C ALA A 129 1.82 -7.45 3.81
N PRO A 130 2.18 -7.75 2.57
CA PRO A 130 3.49 -7.40 2.05
C PRO A 130 3.63 -5.87 1.88
N ILE A 131 4.88 -5.39 1.95
CA ILE A 131 5.25 -4.06 1.46
C ILE A 131 4.97 -4.05 -0.05
N GLY A 132 4.50 -2.92 -0.58
CA GLY A 132 4.04 -2.80 -1.96
C GLY A 132 2.57 -3.20 -2.17
N ALA A 133 1.90 -3.82 -1.18
CA ALA A 133 0.49 -4.17 -1.31
C ALA A 133 -0.38 -2.92 -1.55
N ARG A 134 -1.20 -3.02 -2.59
CA ARG A 134 -2.15 -1.97 -3.01
C ARG A 134 -3.55 -2.31 -2.55
N MET A 135 -4.27 -1.31 -2.11
CA MET A 135 -5.62 -1.46 -1.58
C MET A 135 -6.45 -0.20 -1.92
N PRO A 136 -7.75 -0.33 -2.17
CA PRO A 136 -8.58 0.83 -2.52
C PRO A 136 -8.66 1.87 -1.40
N LEU A 137 -8.83 3.15 -1.79
CA LEU A 137 -8.94 4.28 -0.85
C LEU A 137 -10.34 4.48 -0.25
N TYR A 138 -11.33 3.71 -0.63
CA TYR A 138 -12.70 3.86 -0.13
C TYR A 138 -13.02 2.99 1.10
N VAL A 139 -12.05 2.26 1.66
CA VAL A 139 -12.29 1.32 2.78
C VAL A 139 -11.08 1.21 3.72
N GLY A 140 -11.35 1.23 5.03
CA GLY A 140 -10.35 1.01 6.07
C GLY A 140 -9.76 2.28 6.68
N ALA A 141 -9.24 2.19 7.92
CA ALA A 141 -8.77 3.32 8.71
C ALA A 141 -7.73 4.19 8.01
N SER A 142 -6.67 3.60 7.44
CA SER A 142 -5.62 4.36 6.74
C SER A 142 -6.13 5.03 5.46
N SER A 143 -7.13 4.46 4.77
CA SER A 143 -7.78 5.12 3.63
C SER A 143 -8.52 6.37 4.06
N LYS A 144 -9.32 6.29 5.12
CA LYS A 144 -10.04 7.44 5.68
C LYS A 144 -9.07 8.58 6.00
N ILE A 145 -7.93 8.27 6.61
CA ILE A 145 -6.89 9.26 6.92
C ILE A 145 -6.28 9.85 5.64
N LEU A 146 -5.85 9.01 4.69
CA LEU A 146 -5.23 9.48 3.46
C LEU A 146 -6.17 10.38 2.66
N VAL A 147 -7.47 10.08 2.62
CA VAL A 147 -8.46 10.89 1.91
C VAL A 147 -8.87 12.13 2.71
N ALA A 148 -9.11 12.01 4.03
CA ALA A 148 -9.53 13.13 4.87
C ALA A 148 -8.51 14.29 4.90
N PHE A 149 -7.22 13.95 4.80
CA PHE A 149 -6.12 14.92 4.82
C PHE A 149 -5.53 15.21 3.43
N ALA A 150 -6.10 14.65 2.36
CA ALA A 150 -5.76 15.00 0.99
C ALA A 150 -6.35 16.35 0.58
N GLU A 151 -5.83 16.91 -0.52
CA GLU A 151 -6.39 18.10 -1.15
C GLU A 151 -7.84 17.85 -1.62
N PRO A 152 -8.73 18.87 -1.60
CA PRO A 152 -10.14 18.72 -1.96
C PRO A 152 -10.37 18.09 -3.33
N GLU A 153 -9.53 18.42 -4.30
CA GLU A 153 -9.60 17.91 -5.69
C GLU A 153 -9.38 16.40 -5.73
N VAL A 154 -8.47 15.87 -4.89
CA VAL A 154 -8.20 14.42 -4.78
C VAL A 154 -9.40 13.70 -4.16
N GLN A 155 -10.03 14.31 -3.13
CA GLN A 155 -11.23 13.77 -2.50
C GLN A 155 -12.39 13.69 -3.50
N GLU A 156 -12.62 14.77 -4.26
CA GLU A 156 -13.68 14.82 -5.27
C GLU A 156 -13.43 13.82 -6.41
N ALA A 157 -12.20 13.75 -6.92
CA ALA A 157 -11.82 12.79 -7.94
C ALA A 157 -12.04 11.34 -7.53
N LEU A 158 -11.77 10.99 -6.26
CA LEU A 158 -12.06 9.66 -5.73
C LEU A 158 -13.56 9.38 -5.70
N LEU A 159 -14.36 10.30 -5.18
CA LEU A 159 -15.80 10.14 -5.01
C LEU A 159 -16.55 10.07 -6.35
N THR A 160 -16.04 10.76 -7.38
CA THR A 160 -16.60 10.75 -8.75
C THR A 160 -15.98 9.69 -9.65
N SER A 161 -15.04 8.91 -9.14
CA SER A 161 -14.33 7.88 -9.91
C SER A 161 -15.28 6.79 -10.40
N PRO A 162 -15.15 6.33 -11.65
CA PRO A 162 -15.89 5.17 -12.16
C PRO A 162 -15.67 3.89 -11.38
N GLY A 163 -14.57 3.80 -10.61
CA GLY A 163 -14.24 2.67 -9.74
C GLY A 163 -14.87 2.74 -8.35
N TRP A 164 -15.70 3.77 -8.05
CA TRP A 164 -16.41 3.84 -6.77
C TRP A 164 -17.43 2.70 -6.67
N PRO A 165 -17.39 1.86 -5.59
CA PRO A 165 -18.32 0.76 -5.46
C PRO A 165 -19.77 1.25 -5.26
N ALA A 166 -20.70 0.74 -6.05
CA ALA A 166 -22.11 1.07 -5.94
C ALA A 166 -22.74 0.70 -4.57
N SER A 167 -22.09 -0.22 -3.85
CA SER A 167 -22.51 -0.65 -2.50
C SER A 167 -22.09 0.30 -1.38
N LEU A 168 -21.23 1.30 -1.65
CA LEU A 168 -20.74 2.24 -0.65
C LEU A 168 -21.44 3.59 -0.79
N ASP A 169 -22.10 4.01 0.29
CA ASP A 169 -22.73 5.32 0.36
C ASP A 169 -21.70 6.44 0.50
N GLN A 170 -21.65 7.32 -0.52
CA GLN A 170 -20.75 8.46 -0.54
C GLN A 170 -21.00 9.46 0.60
N GLY A 171 -22.26 9.61 1.01
CA GLY A 171 -22.63 10.50 2.11
C GLY A 171 -22.03 10.03 3.44
N SER A 172 -22.21 8.75 3.75
CA SER A 172 -21.62 8.10 4.92
C SER A 172 -20.09 8.18 4.90
N PHE A 173 -19.47 7.94 3.75
CA PHE A 173 -18.01 8.05 3.63
C PHE A 173 -17.53 9.49 3.88
N LYS A 174 -18.17 10.50 3.30
CA LYS A 174 -17.86 11.92 3.56
C LYS A 174 -17.96 12.28 5.03
N GLN A 175 -19.00 11.76 5.73
CA GLN A 175 -19.14 11.96 7.17
C GLN A 175 -17.96 11.34 7.93
N GLN A 176 -17.55 10.11 7.59
CA GLN A 176 -16.40 9.46 8.21
C GLN A 176 -15.08 10.23 7.96
N LEU A 177 -14.91 10.85 6.79
CA LEU A 177 -13.76 11.71 6.50
C LEU A 177 -13.75 12.97 7.37
N ALA A 178 -14.90 13.63 7.51
CA ALA A 178 -15.05 14.81 8.37
C ALA A 178 -14.76 14.48 9.84
N GLU A 179 -15.23 13.34 10.31
CA GLU A 179 -14.97 12.81 11.65
C GLU A 179 -13.47 12.51 11.86
N ALA A 180 -12.84 11.82 10.90
CA ALA A 180 -11.41 11.54 10.93
C ALA A 180 -10.55 12.81 10.95
N LYS A 181 -10.96 13.85 10.21
CA LYS A 181 -10.28 15.15 10.21
C LYS A 181 -10.42 15.88 11.53
N MET A 182 -11.61 15.82 12.15
CA MET A 182 -11.90 16.45 13.44
C MET A 182 -11.16 15.75 14.59
N LEU A 183 -11.18 14.42 14.62
CA LEU A 183 -10.57 13.61 15.68
C LEU A 183 -9.05 13.45 15.53
N GLY A 184 -8.52 13.61 14.32
CA GLY A 184 -7.10 13.35 14.01
C GLY A 184 -6.76 11.86 13.90
N PHE A 185 -7.74 10.97 13.92
CA PHE A 185 -7.58 9.53 13.69
C PHE A 185 -8.85 8.93 13.08
N ALA A 186 -8.72 7.72 12.52
CA ALA A 186 -9.84 6.94 12.03
C ALA A 186 -9.71 5.48 12.47
N THR A 187 -10.84 4.81 12.65
CA THR A 187 -10.92 3.38 12.96
C THR A 187 -11.60 2.60 11.84
N SER A 188 -11.36 1.29 11.82
CA SER A 188 -12.01 0.34 10.91
C SER A 188 -12.13 -1.01 11.59
N VAL A 189 -13.33 -1.56 11.62
CA VAL A 189 -13.60 -2.91 12.14
C VAL A 189 -14.27 -3.71 11.03
N GLU A 190 -13.59 -4.75 10.56
CA GLU A 190 -14.08 -5.71 9.55
C GLU A 190 -14.58 -5.09 8.22
N GLU A 191 -14.24 -3.83 7.94
CA GLU A 191 -14.69 -3.14 6.73
C GLU A 191 -14.12 -3.75 5.45
N ARG A 192 -12.89 -4.24 5.48
CA ARG A 192 -12.21 -4.82 4.33
C ARG A 192 -12.28 -6.34 4.31
N GLU A 193 -12.08 -6.94 5.45
CA GLU A 193 -12.11 -8.40 5.62
C GLU A 193 -12.57 -8.76 7.03
N PRO A 194 -13.32 -9.85 7.18
CA PRO A 194 -13.77 -10.33 8.48
C PRO A 194 -12.60 -10.57 9.44
N GLY A 195 -12.80 -10.29 10.72
CA GLY A 195 -11.82 -10.52 11.78
C GLY A 195 -10.65 -9.51 11.82
N ALA A 196 -10.67 -8.44 11.03
CA ALA A 196 -9.60 -7.46 11.00
C ALA A 196 -10.03 -6.08 11.51
N ALA A 197 -9.22 -5.48 12.39
CA ALA A 197 -9.43 -4.12 12.87
C ALA A 197 -8.16 -3.27 12.68
N ALA A 198 -8.33 -1.96 12.60
CA ALA A 198 -7.24 -1.00 12.49
C ALA A 198 -7.63 0.38 13.02
N VAL A 199 -6.62 1.09 13.56
CA VAL A 199 -6.68 2.53 13.82
C VAL A 199 -5.54 3.21 13.08
N ALA A 200 -5.79 4.39 12.51
CA ALA A 200 -4.81 5.12 11.73
C ALA A 200 -4.82 6.62 12.05
N VAL A 201 -3.66 7.25 11.90
CA VAL A 201 -3.45 8.70 12.11
C VAL A 201 -2.66 9.30 10.93
N PRO A 202 -2.80 10.61 10.65
CA PRO A 202 -1.99 11.27 9.64
C PRO A 202 -0.58 11.57 10.17
N ILE A 203 0.43 11.42 9.33
CA ILE A 203 1.74 12.03 9.51
C ILE A 203 1.77 13.29 8.68
N LEU A 204 1.84 14.44 9.33
CA LEU A 204 1.90 15.75 8.68
C LEU A 204 3.30 16.34 8.86
N ASN A 205 3.88 16.87 7.79
CA ASN A 205 5.18 17.55 7.87
C ASN A 205 5.06 18.96 8.49
N GLY A 206 6.18 19.68 8.61
CA GLY A 206 6.21 21.03 9.17
C GLY A 206 5.35 22.07 8.42
N ALA A 207 5.00 21.82 7.17
CA ALA A 207 4.08 22.62 6.36
C ALA A 207 2.61 22.15 6.46
N HIS A 208 2.27 21.26 7.40
CA HIS A 208 0.96 20.63 7.58
C HIS A 208 0.47 19.85 6.35
N ARG A 209 1.36 19.41 5.48
CA ARG A 209 1.02 18.54 4.35
C ARG A 209 1.09 17.09 4.76
N LEU A 210 0.14 16.29 4.25
CA LEU A 210 0.11 14.86 4.49
C LEU A 210 1.30 14.15 3.82
N VAL A 211 2.09 13.45 4.63
CA VAL A 211 3.22 12.62 4.18
C VAL A 211 2.77 11.18 4.01
N ALA A 212 2.08 10.64 5.00
CA ALA A 212 1.64 9.25 5.05
C ALA A 212 0.53 9.04 6.09
N ALA A 213 -0.11 7.88 6.07
CA ALA A 213 -0.94 7.40 7.18
C ALA A 213 -0.18 6.30 7.95
N LEU A 214 -0.05 6.50 9.27
CA LEU A 214 0.47 5.52 10.22
C LEU A 214 -0.69 4.72 10.79
N ALA A 215 -0.61 3.39 10.77
CA ALA A 215 -1.70 2.54 11.23
C ALA A 215 -1.21 1.39 12.12
N VAL A 216 -2.02 1.07 13.14
CA VAL A 216 -1.97 -0.20 13.88
C VAL A 216 -3.06 -1.10 13.34
N SER A 217 -2.75 -2.37 13.13
CA SER A 217 -3.73 -3.36 12.69
C SER A 217 -3.54 -4.71 13.35
N GLY A 218 -4.64 -5.36 13.67
CA GLY A 218 -4.67 -6.66 14.34
C GLY A 218 -6.00 -7.37 14.17
N PRO A 219 -6.15 -8.56 14.79
CA PRO A 219 -7.43 -9.25 14.88
C PRO A 219 -8.48 -8.43 15.66
N SER A 220 -9.73 -8.38 15.17
CA SER A 220 -10.81 -7.57 15.78
C SER A 220 -11.17 -7.98 17.21
N ASN A 221 -10.93 -9.25 17.57
CA ASN A 221 -11.14 -9.75 18.93
C ASN A 221 -10.08 -9.28 19.94
N ARG A 222 -8.91 -8.81 19.48
CA ARG A 222 -7.84 -8.26 20.33
C ARG A 222 -7.73 -6.75 20.18
N LEU A 223 -7.82 -6.23 18.97
CA LEU A 223 -7.84 -4.80 18.65
C LEU A 223 -9.29 -4.29 18.62
N THR A 224 -9.94 -4.28 19.77
CA THR A 224 -11.32 -3.79 19.94
C THR A 224 -11.39 -2.28 19.72
N LEU A 225 -12.61 -1.73 19.57
CA LEU A 225 -12.79 -0.27 19.43
C LEU A 225 -12.22 0.48 20.65
N GLU A 226 -12.44 -0.03 21.86
CA GLU A 226 -11.86 0.52 23.09
C GLU A 226 -10.32 0.56 23.02
N LYS A 227 -9.71 -0.55 22.59
CA LYS A 227 -8.25 -0.65 22.44
C LYS A 227 -7.74 0.30 21.35
N MET A 228 -8.47 0.47 20.27
CA MET A 228 -8.13 1.45 19.22
C MET A 228 -8.17 2.89 19.75
N MET A 229 -9.14 3.21 20.60
CA MET A 229 -9.25 4.53 21.25
C MET A 229 -8.08 4.78 22.22
N GLU A 230 -7.61 3.76 22.95
CA GLU A 230 -6.40 3.85 23.78
C GLU A 230 -5.13 4.03 22.94
N HIS A 231 -5.04 3.40 21.77
CA HIS A 231 -3.87 3.46 20.90
C HIS A 231 -3.79 4.76 20.10
N ALA A 232 -4.92 5.38 19.77
CA ALA A 232 -4.97 6.58 18.95
C ALA A 232 -4.08 7.72 19.47
N PRO A 233 -4.11 8.12 20.76
CA PRO A 233 -3.23 9.17 21.30
C PRO A 233 -1.74 8.83 21.16
N VAL A 234 -1.36 7.55 21.38
CA VAL A 234 0.02 7.09 21.24
C VAL A 234 0.52 7.22 19.82
N LEU A 235 -0.35 6.82 18.85
CA LEU A 235 -0.05 6.95 17.43
C LEU A 235 0.05 8.42 17.00
N MET A 236 -0.85 9.28 17.46
CA MET A 236 -0.85 10.72 17.13
C MET A 236 0.44 11.38 17.62
N GLU A 237 0.89 11.05 18.84
CA GLU A 237 2.15 11.59 19.36
C GLU A 237 3.37 11.08 18.58
N ALA A 238 3.38 9.81 18.18
CA ALA A 238 4.42 9.25 17.32
C ALA A 238 4.40 9.90 15.92
N ALA A 239 3.24 10.03 15.30
CA ALA A 239 3.08 10.68 14.01
C ALA A 239 3.54 12.14 14.03
N ARG A 240 3.30 12.87 15.14
CA ARG A 240 3.80 14.25 15.33
C ARG A 240 5.34 14.30 15.39
N ARG A 241 5.99 13.31 16.03
CA ARG A 241 7.46 13.21 16.02
C ARG A 241 7.98 12.88 14.62
N MET A 242 7.38 11.90 13.96
CA MET A 242 7.75 11.47 12.61
C MET A 242 7.62 12.61 11.59
N GLY A 243 6.54 13.39 11.66
CA GLY A 243 6.34 14.54 10.77
C GLY A 243 7.40 15.63 10.87
N LYS A 244 8.12 15.74 12.01
CA LYS A 244 9.25 16.67 12.17
C LYS A 244 10.55 16.15 11.53
N MET A 245 10.61 14.88 11.16
CA MET A 245 11.80 14.27 10.54
C MET A 245 11.83 14.46 9.03
N VAL A 246 10.74 14.95 8.43
CA VAL A 246 10.59 15.14 6.99
C VAL A 246 10.19 16.58 6.68
N ILE A 247 10.71 17.12 5.56
CA ILE A 247 10.53 18.52 5.14
C ILE A 247 9.29 18.67 4.25
#